data_538c30fc48373ccafbb07aefbee3ee5d
#
_entry.id   538c30fc48373ccafbb07aefbee3ee5d
#
_cell.length_a   1.000
_cell.length_b   1.000
_cell.length_c   1.000
_cell.angle_alpha   90.00
_cell.angle_beta   90.00
_cell.angle_gamma   90.00
#
_symmetry.space_group_name_H-M   'P 1'
#
loop_
_entity.id
_entity.type
_entity.pdbx_description
1 polymer ?
#
loop_
_entity_poly.entity_id
_entity_poly.type
_entity_poly.pdbx_seq_one_letter_code
_entity_poly.pdbx_strand_id
1 'polypeptide(L)'
;MNNKNLFTIGEIAKAVNITRKTILGYEAKGLIIPDKKEGSTGNRYYTIDTFTKVRTIRILQNLGLTLDEIREYYNGTTDLEPIINRLEKMRNELNLTIEKLKERTRGKCNTIKKISIEAQTVYCRTYKSATVAEKSSILRNTALEAMHKYGTDTTRRMYFTEYSQSSDDIVYNIAVPPESEGKYIKHISELKAIEIFHHGAYEDIPKTVKKLVSYAEENNIKLTGTFRNIYLEGPPQHKDENKFITQIIAIIE
;
A
#
# COMPACT_ATOMS: atom_id res chain seq x y z
N MET A 1 -50.90 0.25 10.58
CA MET A 1 -49.66 -0.02 9.79
C MET A 1 -49.17 -1.41 10.21
N ASN A 2 -49.01 -2.29 9.25
CA ASN A 2 -48.67 -3.70 9.52
C ASN A 2 -47.22 -3.78 10.08
N ASN A 3 -47.05 -4.32 11.29
CA ASN A 3 -45.77 -4.51 11.97
C ASN A 3 -44.79 -5.50 11.25
N LYS A 4 -45.18 -6.01 10.09
CA LYS A 4 -44.40 -7.03 9.34
C LYS A 4 -43.10 -6.50 8.69
N ASN A 5 -42.86 -5.18 8.66
CA ASN A 5 -41.71 -4.57 7.96
C ASN A 5 -40.77 -3.79 8.89
N LEU A 6 -40.87 -4.00 10.22
CA LEU A 6 -40.02 -3.35 11.19
C LEU A 6 -39.06 -4.34 11.85
N PHE A 7 -37.82 -3.95 12.00
CA PHE A 7 -36.77 -4.70 12.66
C PHE A 7 -36.57 -4.19 14.08
N THR A 8 -36.38 -5.06 15.03
CA THR A 8 -35.93 -4.71 16.37
C THR A 8 -34.43 -4.35 16.35
N ILE A 9 -33.98 -3.60 17.35
CA ILE A 9 -32.55 -3.31 17.53
C ILE A 9 -31.69 -4.58 17.59
N GLY A 10 -32.24 -5.68 18.13
CA GLY A 10 -31.54 -6.97 18.22
C GLY A 10 -31.36 -7.64 16.85
N GLU A 11 -32.37 -7.56 15.98
CA GLU A 11 -32.31 -8.12 14.63
C GLU A 11 -31.32 -7.36 13.77
N ILE A 12 -31.30 -6.01 13.82
CA ILE A 12 -30.31 -5.22 13.13
C ILE A 12 -28.89 -5.52 13.64
N ALA A 13 -28.71 -5.53 14.95
CA ALA A 13 -27.42 -5.79 15.58
C ALA A 13 -26.82 -7.14 15.10
N LYS A 14 -27.67 -8.19 15.07
CA LYS A 14 -27.28 -9.51 14.58
C LYS A 14 -26.96 -9.50 13.07
N ALA A 15 -27.80 -8.88 12.27
CA ALA A 15 -27.68 -8.90 10.81
C ALA A 15 -26.45 -8.12 10.30
N VAL A 16 -26.02 -7.06 11.01
CA VAL A 16 -24.85 -6.23 10.66
C VAL A 16 -23.60 -6.62 11.47
N ASN A 17 -23.73 -7.65 12.35
CA ASN A 17 -22.65 -8.11 13.23
C ASN A 17 -22.05 -6.98 14.09
N ILE A 18 -22.92 -6.24 14.78
CA ILE A 18 -22.55 -5.19 15.73
C ILE A 18 -23.33 -5.34 17.04
N THR A 19 -22.99 -4.58 18.06
CA THR A 19 -23.72 -4.60 19.33
C THR A 19 -24.91 -3.65 19.31
N ARG A 20 -25.93 -3.93 20.16
CA ARG A 20 -27.02 -2.97 20.40
C ARG A 20 -26.50 -1.62 20.88
N LYS A 21 -25.43 -1.61 21.70
CA LYS A 21 -24.77 -0.40 22.18
C LYS A 21 -24.23 0.45 21.00
N THR A 22 -23.69 -0.21 19.97
CA THR A 22 -23.20 0.47 18.76
C THR A 22 -24.33 1.19 18.04
N ILE A 23 -25.50 0.56 17.89
CA ILE A 23 -26.69 1.16 17.26
C ILE A 23 -27.18 2.36 18.06
N LEU A 24 -27.22 2.22 19.39
CA LEU A 24 -27.55 3.34 20.28
C LEU A 24 -26.53 4.50 20.17
N GLY A 25 -25.25 4.18 19.95
CA GLY A 25 -24.22 5.17 19.66
C GLY A 25 -24.48 5.93 18.36
N TYR A 26 -24.99 5.26 17.32
CA TYR A 26 -25.38 5.92 16.07
C TYR A 26 -26.60 6.84 16.25
N GLU A 27 -27.58 6.43 17.08
CA GLU A 27 -28.69 7.32 17.47
C GLU A 27 -28.18 8.55 18.22
N ALA A 28 -27.31 8.35 19.22
CA ALA A 28 -26.75 9.45 20.02
C ALA A 28 -25.96 10.45 19.19
N LYS A 29 -25.33 10.00 18.10
CA LYS A 29 -24.62 10.85 17.12
C LYS A 29 -25.54 11.45 16.05
N GLY A 30 -26.84 11.17 16.10
CA GLY A 30 -27.81 11.68 15.11
C GLY A 30 -27.68 11.07 13.71
N LEU A 31 -26.96 9.94 13.59
CA LEU A 31 -26.79 9.25 12.32
C LEU A 31 -28.03 8.48 11.89
N ILE A 32 -28.80 7.95 12.84
CA ILE A 32 -30.05 7.24 12.64
C ILE A 32 -31.08 7.70 13.68
N ILE A 33 -32.36 7.47 13.37
CA ILE A 33 -33.47 7.70 14.28
C ILE A 33 -34.34 6.44 14.26
N PRO A 34 -34.81 5.93 15.40
CA PRO A 34 -35.74 4.81 15.39
C PRO A 34 -37.07 5.24 14.75
N ASP A 35 -37.59 4.44 13.83
CA ASP A 35 -38.84 4.71 13.13
C ASP A 35 -40.05 4.62 14.06
N LYS A 36 -39.93 3.78 15.12
CA LYS A 36 -40.96 3.62 16.15
C LYS A 36 -40.35 3.31 17.51
N LYS A 37 -40.92 3.88 18.58
CA LYS A 37 -40.61 3.55 19.97
C LYS A 37 -41.89 3.07 20.64
N GLU A 38 -41.87 1.92 21.32
CA GLU A 38 -43.00 1.35 22.00
C GLU A 38 -42.71 0.96 23.45
N GLY A 39 -43.74 1.09 24.29
CA GLY A 39 -43.72 0.67 25.67
C GLY A 39 -42.99 1.60 26.62
N SER A 40 -43.16 1.39 27.94
CA SER A 40 -42.46 2.12 29.00
C SER A 40 -40.93 1.91 28.98
N THR A 41 -40.49 0.78 28.41
CA THR A 41 -39.08 0.42 28.25
C THR A 41 -38.43 1.03 26.98
N GLY A 42 -39.23 1.70 26.13
CA GLY A 42 -38.75 2.39 24.93
C GLY A 42 -38.18 1.43 23.88
N ASN A 43 -38.84 0.30 23.62
CA ASN A 43 -38.45 -0.63 22.56
C ASN A 43 -38.36 0.11 21.22
N ARG A 44 -37.23 -0.06 20.51
CA ARG A 44 -36.94 0.59 19.25
C ARG A 44 -37.12 -0.31 18.08
N TYR A 45 -37.80 0.19 17.07
CA TYR A 45 -38.07 -0.48 15.81
C TYR A 45 -37.60 0.39 14.65
N TYR A 46 -37.12 -0.23 13.60
CA TYR A 46 -36.47 0.40 12.46
C TYR A 46 -36.98 -0.19 11.15
N THR A 47 -37.11 0.63 10.14
CA THR A 47 -37.46 0.21 8.79
C THR A 47 -36.24 -0.39 8.06
N ILE A 48 -36.50 -0.94 6.87
CA ILE A 48 -35.44 -1.42 5.98
C ILE A 48 -34.49 -0.28 5.55
N ASP A 49 -34.98 0.95 5.44
CA ASP A 49 -34.16 2.09 5.07
C ASP A 49 -33.17 2.43 6.18
N THR A 50 -33.63 2.45 7.44
CA THR A 50 -32.74 2.64 8.59
C THR A 50 -31.75 1.47 8.73
N PHE A 51 -32.17 0.23 8.48
CA PHE A 51 -31.28 -0.93 8.42
C PHE A 51 -30.19 -0.73 7.37
N THR A 52 -30.54 -0.32 6.15
CA THR A 52 -29.60 -0.04 5.07
C THR A 52 -28.60 1.05 5.46
N LYS A 53 -29.09 2.11 6.12
CA LYS A 53 -28.25 3.20 6.63
C LYS A 53 -27.24 2.71 7.67
N VAL A 54 -27.67 1.87 8.63
CA VAL A 54 -26.78 1.25 9.63
C VAL A 54 -25.68 0.43 8.96
N ARG A 55 -26.04 -0.38 7.94
CA ARG A 55 -25.07 -1.15 7.16
C ARG A 55 -24.05 -0.25 6.45
N THR A 56 -24.50 0.82 5.84
CA THR A 56 -23.61 1.78 5.15
C THR A 56 -22.67 2.48 6.14
N ILE A 57 -23.19 2.92 7.30
CA ILE A 57 -22.35 3.48 8.38
C ILE A 57 -21.26 2.49 8.78
N ARG A 58 -21.61 1.21 8.94
CA ARG A 58 -20.64 0.18 9.31
C ARG A 58 -19.57 -0.03 8.24
N ILE A 59 -19.94 -0.01 6.95
CA ILE A 59 -18.98 -0.11 5.85
C ILE A 59 -18.02 1.07 5.89
N LEU A 60 -18.52 2.31 6.02
CA LEU A 60 -17.69 3.51 6.08
C LEU A 60 -16.74 3.51 7.29
N GLN A 61 -17.22 3.04 8.46
CA GLN A 61 -16.35 2.86 9.63
C GLN A 61 -15.24 1.82 9.40
N ASN A 62 -15.56 0.71 8.73
CA ASN A 62 -14.55 -0.30 8.39
C ASN A 62 -13.49 0.24 7.42
N LEU A 63 -13.82 1.26 6.64
CA LEU A 63 -12.90 2.00 5.79
C LEU A 63 -12.15 3.13 6.55
N GLY A 64 -12.35 3.20 7.88
CA GLY A 64 -11.62 4.14 8.75
C GLY A 64 -12.26 5.52 8.88
N LEU A 65 -13.51 5.72 8.44
CA LEU A 65 -14.21 6.99 8.69
C LEU A 65 -14.72 7.04 10.14
N THR A 66 -14.59 8.18 10.76
CA THR A 66 -15.18 8.47 12.06
C THR A 66 -16.68 8.70 11.94
N LEU A 67 -17.43 8.57 13.04
CA LEU A 67 -18.87 8.84 13.03
C LEU A 67 -19.19 10.32 12.71
N ASP A 68 -18.31 11.23 13.06
CA ASP A 68 -18.48 12.66 12.77
C ASP A 68 -18.26 12.93 11.28
N GLU A 69 -17.23 12.36 10.63
CA GLU A 69 -17.05 12.42 9.17
C GLU A 69 -18.25 11.82 8.41
N ILE A 70 -18.79 10.69 8.91
CA ILE A 70 -19.98 10.06 8.31
C ILE A 70 -21.21 10.95 8.45
N ARG A 71 -21.38 11.62 9.59
CA ARG A 71 -22.49 12.56 9.80
C ARG A 71 -22.40 13.76 8.85
N GLU A 72 -21.23 14.35 8.74
CA GLU A 72 -20.98 15.48 7.83
C GLU A 72 -21.21 15.06 6.37
N TYR A 73 -20.74 13.87 5.97
CA TYR A 73 -21.02 13.28 4.66
C TYR A 73 -22.52 13.22 4.36
N TYR A 74 -23.33 12.71 5.30
CA TYR A 74 -24.79 12.64 5.12
C TYR A 74 -25.46 14.01 5.10
N ASN A 75 -24.87 14.99 5.75
CA ASN A 75 -25.38 16.38 5.75
C ASN A 75 -24.94 17.17 4.50
N GLY A 76 -24.07 16.61 3.66
CA GLY A 76 -23.54 17.30 2.47
C GLY A 76 -22.61 18.48 2.80
N THR A 77 -22.02 18.50 3.99
CA THR A 77 -21.15 19.59 4.49
C THR A 77 -19.67 19.24 4.46
N THR A 78 -19.32 18.01 4.07
CA THR A 78 -17.94 17.50 4.09
C THR A 78 -17.23 17.78 2.79
N ASP A 79 -15.99 18.29 2.88
CA ASP A 79 -15.01 18.13 1.81
C ASP A 79 -14.61 16.65 1.72
N LEU A 80 -14.89 16.01 0.60
CA LEU A 80 -14.63 14.57 0.39
C LEU A 80 -13.19 14.28 -0.04
N GLU A 81 -12.45 15.27 -0.53
CA GLU A 81 -11.09 15.10 -1.04
C GLU A 81 -10.13 14.48 -0.01
N PRO A 82 -10.08 14.93 1.26
CA PRO A 82 -9.21 14.31 2.27
C PRO A 82 -9.55 12.83 2.54
N ILE A 83 -10.85 12.49 2.49
CA ILE A 83 -11.31 11.10 2.70
C ILE A 83 -10.91 10.25 1.51
N ILE A 84 -11.14 10.73 0.28
CA ILE A 84 -10.76 10.05 -0.96
C ILE A 84 -9.25 9.79 -0.96
N ASN A 85 -8.43 10.80 -0.73
CA ASN A 85 -6.98 10.71 -0.69
C ASN A 85 -6.49 9.67 0.34
N ARG A 86 -7.11 9.64 1.53
CA ARG A 86 -6.81 8.63 2.57
C ARG A 86 -7.14 7.22 2.10
N LEU A 87 -8.30 7.01 1.47
CA LEU A 87 -8.72 5.70 0.96
C LEU A 87 -7.84 5.22 -0.21
N GLU A 88 -7.44 6.14 -1.09
CA GLU A 88 -6.51 5.84 -2.18
C GLU A 88 -5.12 5.45 -1.65
N LYS A 89 -4.63 6.16 -0.63
CA LYS A 89 -3.41 5.78 0.07
C LYS A 89 -3.50 4.37 0.64
N MET A 90 -4.56 4.04 1.38
CA MET A 90 -4.80 2.69 1.92
C MET A 90 -4.87 1.64 0.81
N ARG A 91 -5.55 1.93 -0.31
CA ARG A 91 -5.61 1.04 -1.47
C ARG A 91 -4.21 0.73 -2.01
N ASN A 92 -3.37 1.73 -2.16
CA ASN A 92 -2.02 1.57 -2.66
C ASN A 92 -1.15 0.74 -1.69
N GLU A 93 -1.23 0.99 -0.38
CA GLU A 93 -0.55 0.20 0.65
C GLU A 93 -1.00 -1.28 0.63
N LEU A 94 -2.30 -1.52 0.49
CA LEU A 94 -2.86 -2.87 0.36
C LEU A 94 -2.37 -3.57 -0.91
N ASN A 95 -2.34 -2.87 -2.04
CA ASN A 95 -1.84 -3.43 -3.30
C ASN A 95 -0.38 -3.87 -3.19
N LEU A 96 0.49 -3.04 -2.60
CA LEU A 96 1.90 -3.39 -2.35
C LEU A 96 2.03 -4.63 -1.47
N THR A 97 1.18 -4.76 -0.45
CA THR A 97 1.16 -5.92 0.44
C THR A 97 0.68 -7.19 -0.27
N ILE A 98 -0.39 -7.08 -1.06
CA ILE A 98 -0.95 -8.19 -1.83
C ILE A 98 0.08 -8.72 -2.85
N GLU A 99 0.77 -7.84 -3.56
CA GLU A 99 1.82 -8.23 -4.51
C GLU A 99 2.92 -9.02 -3.81
N LYS A 100 3.42 -8.52 -2.68
CA LYS A 100 4.43 -9.20 -1.88
C LYS A 100 3.97 -10.60 -1.45
N LEU A 101 2.74 -10.74 -0.94
CA LEU A 101 2.19 -12.01 -0.50
C LEU A 101 1.98 -12.98 -1.67
N LYS A 102 1.49 -12.47 -2.82
CA LYS A 102 1.34 -13.28 -4.04
C LYS A 102 2.67 -13.81 -4.54
N GLU A 103 3.72 -12.99 -4.49
CA GLU A 103 5.03 -13.43 -4.94
C GLU A 103 5.59 -14.53 -4.02
N ARG A 104 5.39 -14.42 -2.71
CA ARG A 104 5.78 -15.46 -1.76
C ARG A 104 5.07 -16.80 -2.00
N THR A 105 3.80 -16.78 -2.42
CA THR A 105 3.02 -18.00 -2.69
C THR A 105 3.33 -18.63 -4.06
N ARG A 106 3.80 -17.84 -5.03
CA ARG A 106 4.14 -18.34 -6.38
C ARG A 106 5.41 -19.17 -6.43
N GLY A 107 6.24 -19.11 -5.38
CA GLY A 107 7.53 -19.80 -5.35
C GLY A 107 8.51 -19.24 -6.38
N LYS A 108 9.53 -20.02 -6.74
CA LYS A 108 10.60 -19.60 -7.68
C LYS A 108 10.11 -19.52 -9.15
N CYS A 109 9.01 -18.84 -9.42
CA CYS A 109 8.53 -18.62 -10.77
C CYS A 109 9.31 -17.47 -11.43
N ASN A 110 10.19 -17.79 -12.38
CA ASN A 110 11.00 -16.81 -13.12
C ASN A 110 10.20 -16.11 -14.24
N THR A 111 8.96 -15.72 -14.00
CA THR A 111 8.14 -15.04 -15.00
C THR A 111 8.58 -13.58 -15.14
N ILE A 112 8.98 -13.20 -16.35
CA ILE A 112 9.30 -11.81 -16.68
C ILE A 112 8.02 -11.11 -17.16
N LYS A 113 7.79 -9.88 -16.67
CA LYS A 113 6.61 -9.08 -17.02
C LYS A 113 7.02 -7.67 -17.43
N LYS A 114 6.26 -7.08 -18.35
CA LYS A 114 6.29 -5.63 -18.59
C LYS A 114 5.46 -4.92 -17.54
N ILE A 115 6.02 -3.87 -16.97
CA ILE A 115 5.39 -3.05 -15.94
C ILE A 115 5.54 -1.57 -16.25
N SER A 116 4.68 -0.74 -15.65
CA SER A 116 4.89 0.70 -15.48
C SER A 116 5.22 0.98 -14.04
N ILE A 117 6.25 1.80 -13.79
CA ILE A 117 6.64 2.28 -12.48
C ILE A 117 6.10 3.69 -12.35
N GLU A 118 5.19 3.91 -11.41
CA GLU A 118 4.60 5.23 -11.18
C GLU A 118 5.65 6.26 -10.76
N ALA A 119 5.36 7.52 -11.06
CA ALA A 119 6.16 8.65 -10.60
C ALA A 119 6.30 8.65 -9.06
N GLN A 120 7.48 9.00 -8.57
CA GLN A 120 7.77 9.03 -7.13
C GLN A 120 8.87 10.02 -6.79
N THR A 121 8.83 10.55 -5.57
CA THR A 121 9.87 11.39 -5.01
C THR A 121 10.76 10.56 -4.11
N VAL A 122 12.07 10.69 -4.28
CA VAL A 122 13.06 9.94 -3.52
C VAL A 122 14.12 10.82 -2.93
N TYR A 123 14.61 10.47 -1.74
CA TYR A 123 15.89 10.91 -1.23
C TYR A 123 16.95 9.97 -1.77
N CYS A 124 17.98 10.48 -2.44
CA CYS A 124 18.98 9.66 -3.09
C CYS A 124 20.42 10.00 -2.67
N ARG A 125 21.24 8.96 -2.52
CA ARG A 125 22.69 9.05 -2.26
C ARG A 125 23.43 8.06 -3.14
N THR A 126 24.56 8.46 -3.66
CA THR A 126 25.40 7.63 -4.53
C THR A 126 26.66 7.21 -3.80
N TYR A 127 26.98 5.92 -3.87
CA TYR A 127 28.19 5.35 -3.31
C TYR A 127 28.79 4.35 -4.31
N LYS A 128 30.09 4.14 -4.25
CA LYS A 128 30.74 3.09 -5.02
C LYS A 128 30.33 1.70 -4.55
N SER A 129 30.48 0.73 -5.43
CA SER A 129 30.19 -0.67 -5.15
C SER A 129 30.94 -1.14 -3.91
N ALA A 130 30.26 -1.91 -3.09
CA ALA A 130 30.73 -2.42 -1.83
C ALA A 130 30.32 -3.90 -1.69
N THR A 131 30.79 -4.58 -0.69
CA THR A 131 30.31 -5.92 -0.31
C THR A 131 28.82 -5.88 0.00
N VAL A 132 28.14 -7.03 -0.02
CA VAL A 132 26.70 -7.12 0.32
C VAL A 132 26.42 -6.55 1.72
N ALA A 133 27.30 -6.80 2.69
CA ALA A 133 27.17 -6.28 4.05
C ALA A 133 27.26 -4.73 4.10
N GLU A 134 28.21 -4.15 3.37
CA GLU A 134 28.35 -2.68 3.26
C GLU A 134 27.15 -2.06 2.55
N LYS A 135 26.67 -2.65 1.43
CA LYS A 135 25.44 -2.20 0.74
C LYS A 135 24.25 -2.16 1.68
N SER A 136 24.08 -3.19 2.49
CA SER A 136 23.00 -3.25 3.49
C SER A 136 23.14 -2.18 4.57
N SER A 137 24.36 -1.90 5.03
CA SER A 137 24.64 -0.84 6.00
C SER A 137 24.37 0.55 5.42
N ILE A 138 24.85 0.82 4.21
CA ILE A 138 24.64 2.09 3.49
C ILE A 138 23.14 2.33 3.30
N LEU A 139 22.38 1.30 2.85
CA LEU A 139 20.94 1.41 2.63
C LEU A 139 20.20 1.78 3.93
N ARG A 140 20.54 1.13 5.05
CA ARG A 140 19.94 1.43 6.36
C ARG A 140 20.23 2.86 6.82
N ASN A 141 21.49 3.29 6.70
CA ASN A 141 21.90 4.63 7.11
C ASN A 141 21.22 5.70 6.24
N THR A 142 21.16 5.49 4.92
CA THR A 142 20.46 6.38 3.99
C THR A 142 18.96 6.44 4.30
N ALA A 143 18.35 5.29 4.63
CA ALA A 143 16.95 5.24 5.03
C ALA A 143 16.70 6.02 6.33
N LEU A 144 17.53 5.84 7.36
CA LEU A 144 17.42 6.58 8.61
C LEU A 144 17.55 8.09 8.40
N GLU A 145 18.52 8.53 7.58
CA GLU A 145 18.72 9.96 7.24
C GLU A 145 17.47 10.54 6.56
N ALA A 146 16.92 9.83 5.56
CA ALA A 146 15.72 10.26 4.85
C ALA A 146 14.50 10.34 5.77
N MET A 147 14.27 9.29 6.58
CA MET A 147 13.13 9.21 7.50
C MET A 147 13.14 10.30 8.56
N HIS A 148 14.30 10.60 9.14
CA HIS A 148 14.42 11.66 10.15
C HIS A 148 14.15 13.04 9.56
N LYS A 149 14.52 13.27 8.28
CA LYS A 149 14.42 14.59 7.67
C LYS A 149 13.10 14.84 6.95
N TYR A 150 12.56 13.82 6.28
CA TYR A 150 11.41 13.96 5.38
C TYR A 150 10.22 13.05 5.74
N GLY A 151 10.42 12.02 6.56
CA GLY A 151 9.44 10.95 6.72
C GLY A 151 9.55 9.90 5.61
N THR A 152 8.46 9.15 5.38
CA THR A 152 8.40 8.10 4.35
C THR A 152 7.10 8.17 3.57
N ASP A 153 7.15 7.87 2.27
CA ASP A 153 5.95 7.59 1.48
C ASP A 153 5.59 6.09 1.57
N THR A 154 4.57 5.78 2.36
CA THR A 154 4.10 4.39 2.57
C THR A 154 3.31 3.84 1.38
N THR A 155 2.95 4.66 0.40
CA THR A 155 2.24 4.26 -0.82
C THR A 155 3.18 3.74 -1.90
N ARG A 156 4.48 3.83 -1.66
CA ARG A 156 5.56 3.38 -2.56
C ARG A 156 6.44 2.34 -1.88
N ARG A 157 7.23 1.63 -2.67
CA ARG A 157 8.28 0.78 -2.12
C ARG A 157 9.28 1.65 -1.36
N MET A 158 9.49 1.35 -0.09
CA MET A 158 10.24 2.19 0.84
C MET A 158 11.64 2.55 0.33
N TYR A 159 12.36 1.56 -0.22
CA TYR A 159 13.72 1.76 -0.69
C TYR A 159 14.09 0.80 -1.83
N PHE A 160 14.99 1.26 -2.68
CA PHE A 160 15.57 0.47 -3.77
C PHE A 160 16.96 1.01 -4.11
N THR A 161 17.75 0.17 -4.76
CA THR A 161 19.04 0.59 -5.34
C THR A 161 18.94 0.63 -6.85
N GLU A 162 19.61 1.59 -7.46
CA GLU A 162 19.81 1.66 -8.92
C GLU A 162 21.30 1.58 -9.24
N TYR A 163 21.61 0.90 -10.32
CA TYR A 163 22.97 0.75 -10.83
C TYR A 163 22.96 0.52 -12.33
N SER A 164 24.10 0.80 -12.97
CA SER A 164 24.35 0.49 -14.37
C SER A 164 25.44 -0.57 -14.46
N GLN A 165 25.39 -1.40 -15.51
CA GLN A 165 26.49 -2.35 -15.79
C GLN A 165 27.79 -1.67 -16.20
N SER A 166 27.73 -0.39 -16.60
CA SER A 166 28.88 0.39 -17.05
C SER A 166 29.55 1.21 -15.93
N SER A 167 29.04 1.18 -14.69
CA SER A 167 29.55 1.97 -13.57
C SER A 167 29.54 1.15 -12.28
N ASP A 168 30.54 1.40 -11.42
CA ASP A 168 30.59 0.87 -10.06
C ASP A 168 29.73 1.64 -9.07
N ASP A 169 29.09 2.73 -9.53
CA ASP A 169 28.25 3.57 -8.69
C ASP A 169 26.88 2.91 -8.46
N ILE A 170 26.46 2.94 -7.20
CA ILE A 170 25.13 2.49 -6.78
C ILE A 170 24.40 3.68 -6.18
N VAL A 171 23.22 3.97 -6.70
CA VAL A 171 22.31 4.99 -6.16
C VAL A 171 21.33 4.33 -5.21
N TYR A 172 21.33 4.76 -3.97
CA TYR A 172 20.41 4.31 -2.91
C TYR A 172 19.26 5.31 -2.84
N ASN A 173 18.06 4.84 -3.09
CA ASN A 173 16.84 5.65 -3.18
C ASN A 173 15.88 5.27 -2.07
N ILE A 174 15.38 6.25 -1.35
CA ILE A 174 14.40 6.11 -0.27
C ILE A 174 13.16 6.91 -0.66
N ALA A 175 11.99 6.28 -0.70
CA ALA A 175 10.74 6.96 -0.99
C ALA A 175 10.40 7.95 0.14
N VAL A 176 10.16 9.20 -0.24
CA VAL A 176 9.79 10.30 0.67
C VAL A 176 8.50 10.95 0.16
N PRO A 177 7.79 11.71 1.01
CA PRO A 177 6.57 12.41 0.59
C PRO A 177 6.78 13.23 -0.69
N PRO A 178 5.78 13.29 -1.58
CA PRO A 178 5.90 13.94 -2.90
C PRO A 178 6.32 15.42 -2.85
N GLU A 179 5.94 16.12 -1.78
CA GLU A 179 6.24 17.53 -1.53
C GLU A 179 7.64 17.79 -0.98
N SER A 180 8.44 16.74 -0.79
CA SER A 180 9.80 16.87 -0.25
C SER A 180 10.71 17.59 -1.22
N GLU A 181 11.52 18.55 -0.70
CA GLU A 181 12.49 19.33 -1.47
C GLU A 181 13.86 19.33 -0.79
N GLY A 182 14.94 19.43 -1.59
CA GLY A 182 16.29 19.53 -1.06
C GLY A 182 17.37 18.98 -1.99
N LYS A 183 18.63 19.17 -1.60
CA LYS A 183 19.83 18.83 -2.42
C LYS A 183 19.86 17.36 -2.90
N TYR A 184 19.32 16.45 -2.11
CA TYR A 184 19.34 15.01 -2.39
C TYR A 184 17.96 14.46 -2.75
N ILE A 185 17.00 15.34 -3.00
CA ILE A 185 15.67 14.97 -3.47
C ILE A 185 15.68 14.88 -4.99
N LYS A 186 15.08 13.80 -5.50
CA LYS A 186 14.89 13.58 -6.93
C LYS A 186 13.45 13.17 -7.19
N HIS A 187 12.81 13.83 -8.15
CA HIS A 187 11.51 13.44 -8.65
C HIS A 187 11.72 12.52 -9.86
N ILE A 188 11.28 11.29 -9.75
CA ILE A 188 11.35 10.28 -10.80
C ILE A 188 10.00 10.25 -11.50
N SER A 189 9.97 10.49 -12.80
CA SER A 189 8.77 10.37 -13.62
C SER A 189 8.36 8.91 -13.81
N GLU A 190 7.18 8.67 -14.35
CA GLU A 190 6.73 7.34 -14.75
C GLU A 190 7.72 6.70 -15.73
N LEU A 191 8.01 5.41 -15.53
CA LEU A 191 8.98 4.65 -16.32
C LEU A 191 8.36 3.32 -16.77
N LYS A 192 8.67 2.92 -18.01
CA LYS A 192 8.38 1.57 -18.50
C LYS A 192 9.56 0.64 -18.18
N ALA A 193 9.25 -0.59 -17.80
CA ALA A 193 10.27 -1.55 -17.42
C ALA A 193 9.84 -3.00 -17.64
N ILE A 194 10.80 -3.91 -17.53
CA ILE A 194 10.54 -5.33 -17.30
C ILE A 194 11.01 -5.73 -15.91
N GLU A 195 10.31 -6.65 -15.30
CA GLU A 195 10.60 -7.15 -13.96
C GLU A 195 10.74 -8.67 -13.91
N ILE A 196 11.53 -9.13 -12.94
CA ILE A 196 11.59 -10.51 -12.49
C ILE A 196 11.80 -10.53 -10.98
N PHE A 197 11.27 -11.57 -10.31
CA PHE A 197 11.54 -11.77 -8.89
C PHE A 197 12.67 -12.76 -8.69
N HIS A 198 13.66 -12.36 -7.91
CA HIS A 198 14.76 -13.20 -7.45
C HIS A 198 14.44 -13.76 -6.07
N HIS A 199 14.56 -15.06 -5.90
CA HIS A 199 14.41 -15.77 -4.63
C HIS A 199 15.74 -16.36 -4.23
N GLY A 200 16.32 -15.92 -3.13
CA GLY A 200 17.60 -16.40 -2.62
C GLY A 200 18.58 -15.31 -2.23
N ALA A 201 19.82 -15.70 -2.05
CA ALA A 201 20.90 -14.83 -1.63
C ALA A 201 21.17 -13.68 -2.61
N TYR A 202 21.58 -12.53 -2.09
CA TYR A 202 21.85 -11.34 -2.91
C TYR A 202 23.03 -11.52 -3.87
N GLU A 203 23.95 -12.43 -3.55
CA GLU A 203 25.09 -12.81 -4.38
C GLU A 203 24.67 -13.42 -5.72
N ASP A 204 23.49 -14.03 -5.76
CA ASP A 204 22.94 -14.66 -6.97
C ASP A 204 22.12 -13.71 -7.86
N ILE A 205 21.86 -12.47 -7.42
CA ILE A 205 21.16 -11.43 -8.19
C ILE A 205 21.75 -11.25 -9.61
N PRO A 206 23.09 -11.21 -9.82
CA PRO A 206 23.66 -11.07 -11.16
C PRO A 206 23.23 -12.16 -12.15
N LYS A 207 22.98 -13.40 -11.67
CA LYS A 207 22.47 -14.49 -12.50
C LYS A 207 21.04 -14.21 -12.98
N THR A 208 20.23 -13.59 -12.14
CA THR A 208 18.84 -13.22 -12.47
C THR A 208 18.79 -11.99 -13.39
N VAL A 209 19.69 -11.03 -13.22
CA VAL A 209 19.85 -9.88 -14.13
C VAL A 209 20.18 -10.36 -15.54
N LYS A 210 21.09 -11.34 -15.70
CA LYS A 210 21.40 -11.92 -17.01
C LYS A 210 20.16 -12.47 -17.72
N LYS A 211 19.22 -13.10 -16.98
CA LYS A 211 17.96 -13.59 -17.56
C LYS A 211 17.08 -12.45 -18.09
N LEU A 212 17.04 -11.29 -17.37
CA LEU A 212 16.32 -10.10 -17.88
C LEU A 212 16.94 -9.55 -19.17
N VAL A 213 18.27 -9.49 -19.22
CA VAL A 213 19.00 -9.02 -20.41
C VAL A 213 18.73 -9.93 -21.60
N SER A 214 18.92 -11.26 -21.44
CA SER A 214 18.63 -12.22 -22.51
C SER A 214 17.18 -12.15 -23.00
N TYR A 215 16.23 -12.04 -22.07
CA TYR A 215 14.82 -11.86 -22.43
C TYR A 215 14.56 -10.57 -23.25
N ALA A 216 15.22 -9.46 -22.85
CA ALA A 216 15.08 -8.20 -23.58
C ALA A 216 15.64 -8.32 -25.01
N GLU A 217 16.80 -8.98 -25.18
CA GLU A 217 17.41 -9.24 -26.50
C GLU A 217 16.50 -10.12 -27.37
N GLU A 218 16.00 -11.24 -26.85
CA GLU A 218 15.10 -12.16 -27.53
C GLU A 218 13.77 -11.51 -27.97
N ASN A 219 13.29 -10.50 -27.22
CA ASN A 219 12.03 -9.82 -27.48
C ASN A 219 12.20 -8.43 -28.11
N ASN A 220 13.41 -8.07 -28.57
CA ASN A 220 13.74 -6.78 -29.18
C ASN A 220 13.35 -5.58 -28.29
N ILE A 221 13.54 -5.70 -26.96
CA ILE A 221 13.28 -4.65 -25.99
C ILE A 221 14.59 -3.90 -25.75
N LYS A 222 14.62 -2.60 -26.04
CA LYS A 222 15.78 -1.76 -25.75
C LYS A 222 15.79 -1.34 -24.29
N LEU A 223 16.89 -1.67 -23.60
CA LEU A 223 17.11 -1.31 -22.20
C LEU A 223 17.99 -0.06 -22.11
N THR A 224 17.72 0.81 -21.14
CA THR A 224 18.57 1.98 -20.85
C THR A 224 19.92 1.61 -20.23
N GLY A 225 20.11 0.33 -19.86
CA GLY A 225 21.27 -0.13 -19.09
C GLY A 225 21.17 0.10 -17.59
N THR A 226 20.09 0.73 -17.11
CA THR A 226 19.81 0.93 -15.69
C THR A 226 18.96 -0.19 -15.12
N PHE A 227 19.42 -0.74 -14.00
CA PHE A 227 18.73 -1.78 -13.23
C PHE A 227 18.35 -1.24 -11.86
N ARG A 228 17.21 -1.71 -11.35
CA ARG A 228 16.71 -1.37 -10.01
C ARG A 228 16.47 -2.66 -9.22
N ASN A 229 16.98 -2.71 -7.99
CA ASN A 229 16.70 -3.78 -7.04
C ASN A 229 15.83 -3.24 -5.91
N ILE A 230 14.64 -3.84 -5.74
CA ILE A 230 13.72 -3.53 -4.64
C ILE A 230 13.71 -4.72 -3.69
N TYR A 231 14.13 -4.52 -2.46
CA TYR A 231 14.27 -5.56 -1.45
C TYR A 231 12.94 -5.74 -0.71
N LEU A 232 12.17 -6.77 -1.08
CA LEU A 232 10.84 -7.03 -0.51
C LEU A 232 10.92 -7.78 0.81
N GLU A 233 11.77 -8.78 0.87
CA GLU A 233 12.08 -9.57 2.06
C GLU A 233 13.57 -9.85 2.12
N GLY A 234 14.14 -9.72 3.30
CA GLY A 234 15.59 -9.87 3.49
C GLY A 234 15.95 -10.09 4.96
N PRO A 235 17.17 -9.72 5.37
CA PRO A 235 17.68 -9.97 6.72
C PRO A 235 16.81 -9.51 7.89
N PRO A 236 16.04 -8.40 7.78
CA PRO A 236 15.14 -8.00 8.87
C PRO A 236 14.00 -9.00 9.14
N GLN A 237 13.56 -9.74 8.11
CA GLN A 237 12.46 -10.70 8.21
C GLN A 237 12.95 -12.14 8.33
N HIS A 238 14.10 -12.49 7.71
CA HIS A 238 14.59 -13.87 7.60
C HIS A 238 16.08 -13.96 7.89
N LYS A 239 16.47 -14.98 8.65
CA LYS A 239 17.88 -15.40 8.80
C LYS A 239 18.34 -16.28 7.65
N ASP A 240 17.40 -17.02 7.04
CA ASP A 240 17.65 -17.93 5.93
C ASP A 240 17.56 -17.15 4.61
N GLU A 241 18.69 -17.02 3.92
CA GLU A 241 18.81 -16.26 2.66
C GLU A 241 17.97 -16.86 1.53
N ASN A 242 17.65 -18.16 1.57
CA ASN A 242 16.76 -18.80 0.60
C ASN A 242 15.33 -18.25 0.64
N LYS A 243 14.97 -17.49 1.69
CA LYS A 243 13.68 -16.83 1.86
C LYS A 243 13.68 -15.37 1.43
N PHE A 244 14.83 -14.83 1.01
CA PHE A 244 14.89 -13.45 0.52
C PHE A 244 14.16 -13.34 -0.80
N ILE A 245 13.48 -12.19 -0.99
CA ILE A 245 12.77 -11.86 -2.22
C ILE A 245 13.19 -10.47 -2.66
N THR A 246 13.78 -10.39 -3.85
CA THR A 246 14.18 -9.14 -4.48
C THR A 246 13.47 -8.99 -5.82
N GLN A 247 12.74 -7.91 -6.01
CA GLN A 247 12.21 -7.53 -7.32
C GLN A 247 13.34 -6.84 -8.10
N ILE A 248 13.69 -7.39 -9.25
CA ILE A 248 14.71 -6.86 -10.14
C ILE A 248 14.01 -6.27 -11.35
N ILE A 249 14.35 -5.04 -11.67
CA ILE A 249 13.71 -4.26 -12.73
C ILE A 249 14.80 -3.79 -13.69
N ALA A 250 14.55 -3.92 -15.00
CA ALA A 250 15.34 -3.31 -16.05
C ALA A 250 14.51 -2.22 -16.76
N ILE A 251 15.03 -1.00 -16.81
CA ILE A 251 14.33 0.16 -17.37
C ILE A 251 14.42 0.12 -18.89
N ILE A 252 13.28 0.32 -19.57
CA ILE A 252 13.15 0.36 -21.03
C ILE A 252 13.35 1.81 -21.54
N GLU A 253 13.93 1.97 -22.74
CA GLU A 253 14.03 3.25 -23.45
C GLU A 253 12.65 3.83 -23.85
#